data_0e1ba0b781ba3af6a0baa205696b5ae0
#
_entry.id   0e1ba0b781ba3af6a0baa205696b5ae0
#
_cell.length_a   1.000
_cell.length_b   1.000
_cell.length_c   1.000
_cell.angle_alpha   90.00
_cell.angle_beta   90.00
_cell.angle_gamma   90.00
#
_symmetry.space_group_name_H-M   'P 1'
#
loop_
_entity.id
_entity.type
_entity.pdbx_description
1 polymer ?
#
loop_
_entity_poly.entity_id
_entity_poly.type
_entity_poly.pdbx_seq_one_letter_code
_entity_poly.pdbx_strand_id
1 'polypeptide(L)'
;MSVINEAVEAVMDLIDAMGLFSTISRGALGTGNGLVCEVGPSGPESVYLDKNQYLILDLTINGKHNNLFTLSEAMNTIHEELTMRKVYPGGESWQIVDITTLTEPQKIGREDSNAWIMASALNVKVYTML
;
A
#
# COMPACT_ATOMS: atom_id res chain seq x y z
N MET A 1 -11.78 -4.44 -15.41
CA MET A 1 -11.05 -3.66 -14.39
C MET A 1 -9.58 -3.67 -14.75
N SER A 2 -8.86 -2.61 -14.45
CA SER A 2 -7.44 -2.55 -14.77
C SER A 2 -6.61 -3.42 -13.81
N VAL A 3 -5.50 -3.92 -14.31
CA VAL A 3 -4.56 -4.73 -13.51
C VAL A 3 -4.07 -3.92 -12.31
N ILE A 4 -3.78 -2.64 -12.51
CA ILE A 4 -3.31 -1.78 -11.42
C ILE A 4 -4.34 -1.71 -10.30
N ASN A 5 -5.61 -1.47 -10.63
CA ASN A 5 -6.66 -1.38 -9.62
C ASN A 5 -6.91 -2.70 -8.92
N GLU A 6 -6.88 -3.81 -9.66
CA GLU A 6 -7.03 -5.14 -9.05
C GLU A 6 -5.89 -5.45 -8.09
N ALA A 7 -4.66 -5.12 -8.47
CA ALA A 7 -3.50 -5.35 -7.60
C ALA A 7 -3.56 -4.50 -6.34
N VAL A 8 -3.96 -3.22 -6.47
CA VAL A 8 -4.10 -2.34 -5.32
C VAL A 8 -5.19 -2.85 -4.38
N GLU A 9 -6.34 -3.26 -4.91
CA GLU A 9 -7.41 -3.82 -4.09
C GLU A 9 -6.95 -5.09 -3.36
N ALA A 10 -6.17 -5.94 -4.01
CA ALA A 10 -5.64 -7.13 -3.37
C ALA A 10 -4.72 -6.78 -2.19
N VAL A 11 -3.87 -5.76 -2.36
CA VAL A 11 -3.01 -5.28 -1.27
C VAL A 11 -3.87 -4.71 -0.14
N MET A 12 -4.90 -3.94 -0.47
CA MET A 12 -5.81 -3.38 0.54
C MET A 12 -6.52 -4.48 1.32
N ASP A 13 -6.93 -5.56 0.65
CA ASP A 13 -7.54 -6.70 1.32
C ASP A 13 -6.58 -7.37 2.31
N LEU A 14 -5.31 -7.47 1.94
CA LEU A 14 -4.29 -8.00 2.85
C LEU A 14 -4.14 -7.11 4.09
N ILE A 15 -4.17 -5.80 3.89
CA ILE A 15 -4.06 -4.84 5.00
C ILE A 15 -5.29 -4.93 5.90
N ASP A 16 -6.48 -5.00 5.30
CA ASP A 16 -7.72 -5.11 6.07
C ASP A 16 -7.75 -6.38 6.92
N ALA A 17 -7.16 -7.46 6.42
CA ALA A 17 -7.09 -8.73 7.15
C ALA A 17 -6.14 -8.68 8.36
N MET A 18 -5.33 -7.65 8.50
CA MET A 18 -4.40 -7.52 9.63
C MET A 18 -5.10 -7.11 10.94
N GLY A 19 -6.34 -6.66 10.88
CA GLY A 19 -7.09 -6.28 12.08
C GLY A 19 -6.60 -5.01 12.74
N LEU A 20 -6.23 -4.01 11.95
CA LEU A 20 -5.72 -2.73 12.46
C LEU A 20 -6.87 -1.87 12.99
N PHE A 21 -6.55 -0.66 13.47
CA PHE A 21 -7.57 0.23 14.05
C PHE A 21 -8.61 0.69 13.05
N SER A 22 -8.34 0.56 11.76
CA SER A 22 -9.26 0.97 10.70
C SER A 22 -9.00 0.12 9.46
N THR A 23 -10.02 -0.02 8.61
CA THR A 23 -9.80 -0.53 7.26
C THR A 23 -9.14 0.56 6.44
N ILE A 24 -8.49 0.15 5.33
CA ILE A 24 -7.82 1.10 4.45
C ILE A 24 -8.71 1.40 3.24
N SER A 25 -8.71 2.65 2.80
CA SER A 25 -9.44 3.07 1.61
C SER A 25 -8.52 3.86 0.70
N ARG A 26 -8.96 4.11 -0.54
CA ARG A 26 -8.17 4.92 -1.48
C ARG A 26 -8.57 6.37 -1.36
N GLY A 27 -7.59 7.26 -1.54
CA GLY A 27 -7.81 8.68 -1.58
C GLY A 27 -7.11 9.44 -0.46
N ALA A 28 -7.70 10.54 -0.04
CA ALA A 28 -7.12 11.43 0.95
C ALA A 28 -7.66 11.12 2.34
N LEU A 29 -6.89 11.51 3.37
CA LEU A 29 -7.31 11.39 4.75
C LEU A 29 -8.56 12.24 4.99
N GLY A 30 -9.52 11.65 5.70
CA GLY A 30 -10.73 12.35 6.12
C GLY A 30 -10.54 13.11 7.43
N THR A 31 -11.66 13.40 8.10
CA THR A 31 -11.64 14.16 9.35
C THR A 31 -11.39 13.32 10.58
N GLY A 32 -11.63 12.01 10.51
CA GLY A 32 -11.42 11.11 11.64
C GLY A 32 -10.18 10.24 11.50
N ASN A 33 -9.99 9.37 12.47
CA ASN A 33 -8.93 8.37 12.41
C ASN A 33 -9.14 7.48 11.20
N GLY A 34 -8.05 7.10 10.51
CA GLY A 34 -8.17 6.25 9.35
C GLY A 34 -6.85 5.95 8.68
N LEU A 35 -6.94 5.06 7.70
CA LEU A 35 -5.82 4.67 6.84
C LEU A 35 -6.27 4.84 5.39
N VAL A 36 -5.42 5.43 4.59
CA VAL A 36 -5.69 5.60 3.15
C VAL A 36 -4.45 5.25 2.35
N CYS A 37 -4.67 4.88 1.11
CA CYS A 37 -3.56 4.64 0.19
C CYS A 37 -3.85 5.28 -1.16
N GLU A 38 -2.78 5.50 -1.93
CA GLU A 38 -2.89 6.05 -3.27
C GLU A 38 -1.73 5.56 -4.11
N VAL A 39 -2.00 5.35 -5.39
CA VAL A 39 -0.97 4.93 -6.34
C VAL A 39 -0.29 6.17 -6.89
N GLY A 40 1.04 6.22 -6.72
CA GLY A 40 1.85 7.27 -7.31
C GLY A 40 2.25 6.97 -8.75
N PRO A 41 3.11 7.78 -9.34
CA PRO A 41 3.62 7.51 -10.68
C PRO A 41 4.27 6.14 -10.75
N SER A 42 3.89 5.36 -11.75
CA SER A 42 4.41 4.03 -11.95
C SER A 42 4.59 3.78 -13.44
N GLY A 43 5.34 2.76 -13.77
CA GLY A 43 5.57 2.43 -15.16
C GLY A 43 6.15 1.04 -15.30
N PRO A 44 6.38 0.59 -16.54
CA PRO A 44 6.95 -0.72 -16.78
C PRO A 44 8.42 -0.73 -16.37
N GLU A 45 8.82 -1.77 -15.64
CA GLU A 45 10.23 -2.03 -15.34
C GLU A 45 10.89 -2.71 -16.53
N SER A 46 10.19 -3.66 -17.14
CA SER A 46 10.68 -4.38 -18.31
C SER A 46 9.50 -4.87 -19.14
N VAL A 47 9.73 -4.97 -20.45
CA VAL A 47 8.73 -5.47 -21.40
C VAL A 47 9.37 -6.57 -22.23
N TYR A 48 8.69 -7.72 -22.33
CA TYR A 48 9.17 -8.86 -23.10
C TYR A 48 8.57 -8.86 -24.50
N LEU A 49 9.14 -9.68 -25.40
CA LEU A 49 8.67 -9.79 -26.79
C LEU A 49 7.22 -10.26 -26.89
N ASP A 50 6.74 -11.02 -25.94
CA ASP A 50 5.35 -11.48 -25.88
C ASP A 50 4.43 -10.46 -25.21
N LYS A 51 4.93 -9.25 -24.97
CA LYS A 51 4.22 -8.13 -24.34
C LYS A 51 3.91 -8.32 -22.87
N ASN A 52 4.41 -9.38 -22.25
CA ASN A 52 4.35 -9.50 -20.78
C ASN A 52 5.34 -8.48 -20.19
N GLN A 53 5.01 -7.95 -19.04
CA GLN A 53 5.85 -6.93 -18.44
C GLN A 53 5.75 -6.93 -16.92
N TYR A 54 6.76 -6.37 -16.27
CA TYR A 54 6.70 -6.02 -14.87
C TYR A 54 6.29 -4.57 -14.73
N LEU A 55 5.38 -4.32 -13.82
CA LEU A 55 5.00 -2.97 -13.43
C LEU A 55 5.47 -2.70 -12.01
N ILE A 56 5.96 -1.51 -11.77
CA ILE A 56 6.30 -1.06 -10.42
C ILE A 56 5.25 -0.05 -10.01
N LEU A 57 4.54 -0.35 -8.93
CA LEU A 57 3.53 0.54 -8.37
C LEU A 57 4.09 1.16 -7.09
N ASP A 58 4.14 2.47 -7.03
CA ASP A 58 4.48 3.19 -5.81
C ASP A 58 3.18 3.44 -5.06
N LEU A 59 2.98 2.71 -3.98
CA LEU A 59 1.78 2.80 -3.18
C LEU A 59 2.08 3.58 -1.91
N THR A 60 1.54 4.80 -1.84
CA THR A 60 1.69 5.61 -0.62
C THR A 60 0.61 5.22 0.37
N ILE A 61 0.97 5.19 1.64
CA ILE A 61 0.05 4.89 2.72
C ILE A 61 0.11 6.02 3.73
N ASN A 62 -1.03 6.60 4.02
CA ASN A 62 -1.15 7.66 5.00
C ASN A 62 -2.10 7.21 6.11
N GLY A 63 -1.76 7.55 7.32
CA GLY A 63 -2.58 7.21 8.48
C GLY A 63 -2.76 8.39 9.39
N LYS A 64 -3.89 8.39 10.11
CA LYS A 64 -4.24 9.42 11.08
C LYS A 64 -4.85 8.77 12.31
N HIS A 65 -4.37 9.17 13.48
CA HIS A 65 -4.91 8.69 14.75
C HIS A 65 -4.53 9.63 15.87
N ASN A 66 -5.40 9.76 16.86
CA ASN A 66 -5.14 10.58 18.05
C ASN A 66 -3.99 10.03 18.90
N ASN A 67 -3.79 8.72 18.87
CA ASN A 67 -2.73 8.05 19.61
C ASN A 67 -1.59 7.69 18.66
N LEU A 68 -0.45 8.33 18.85
CA LEU A 68 0.71 8.13 17.99
C LEU A 68 1.22 6.68 18.03
N PHE A 69 1.21 6.06 19.20
CA PHE A 69 1.67 4.66 19.33
C PHE A 69 0.79 3.72 18.50
N THR A 70 -0.53 3.87 18.59
CA THR A 70 -1.47 3.06 17.81
C THR A 70 -1.23 3.24 16.31
N LEU A 71 -1.05 4.48 15.88
CA LEU A 71 -0.78 4.79 14.47
C LEU A 71 0.55 4.17 14.02
N SER A 72 1.59 4.34 14.81
CA SER A 72 2.92 3.81 14.49
C SER A 72 2.90 2.29 14.39
N GLU A 73 2.23 1.61 15.34
CA GLU A 73 2.11 0.15 15.31
C GLU A 73 1.38 -0.31 14.04
N ALA A 74 0.30 0.36 13.66
CA ALA A 74 -0.44 0.00 12.46
C ALA A 74 0.42 0.18 11.21
N MET A 75 1.10 1.31 11.07
CA MET A 75 1.93 1.60 9.91
C MET A 75 3.09 0.61 9.79
N ASN A 76 3.76 0.32 10.91
CA ASN A 76 4.87 -0.62 10.91
C ASN A 76 4.39 -2.04 10.62
N THR A 77 3.25 -2.44 11.15
CA THR A 77 2.68 -3.77 10.89
C THR A 77 2.39 -3.96 9.41
N ILE A 78 1.83 -2.95 8.75
CA ILE A 78 1.58 -3.00 7.30
C ILE A 78 2.87 -3.30 6.56
N HIS A 79 3.93 -2.56 6.83
CA HIS A 79 5.20 -2.74 6.13
C HIS A 79 5.84 -4.10 6.44
N GLU A 80 5.85 -4.50 7.70
CA GLU A 80 6.45 -5.77 8.08
C GLU A 80 5.72 -6.96 7.44
N GLU A 81 4.41 -7.00 7.56
CA GLU A 81 3.65 -8.15 7.05
C GLU A 81 3.67 -8.22 5.53
N LEU A 82 3.57 -7.10 4.84
CA LEU A 82 3.57 -7.11 3.38
C LEU A 82 4.94 -7.42 2.78
N THR A 83 6.03 -6.94 3.40
CA THR A 83 7.37 -7.16 2.85
C THR A 83 7.94 -8.53 3.21
N MET A 84 7.42 -9.18 4.23
CA MET A 84 7.92 -10.48 4.70
C MET A 84 7.10 -11.67 4.22
N ARG A 85 6.09 -11.44 3.40
CA ARG A 85 5.28 -12.54 2.87
C ARG A 85 6.07 -13.36 1.87
N LYS A 86 5.77 -14.65 1.83
CA LYS A 86 6.36 -15.57 0.85
C LYS A 86 5.48 -15.75 -0.37
N VAL A 87 4.18 -15.52 -0.22
CA VAL A 87 3.20 -15.72 -1.28
C VAL A 87 2.34 -14.47 -1.37
N TYR A 88 2.20 -13.93 -2.57
CA TYR A 88 1.39 -12.75 -2.83
C TYR A 88 0.19 -13.10 -3.72
N PRO A 89 -0.89 -12.32 -3.64
CA PRO A 89 -2.06 -12.57 -4.46
C PRO A 89 -1.82 -12.30 -5.94
N GLY A 90 -2.63 -12.92 -6.77
CA GLY A 90 -2.64 -12.72 -8.20
C GLY A 90 -4.04 -12.84 -8.75
N GLY A 91 -4.20 -12.46 -10.02
CA GLY A 91 -5.44 -12.60 -10.76
C GLY A 91 -5.24 -13.42 -12.02
N GLU A 92 -6.18 -13.32 -12.95
CA GLU A 92 -6.11 -14.08 -14.20
C GLU A 92 -4.95 -13.66 -15.09
N SER A 93 -4.65 -12.35 -15.10
CA SER A 93 -3.65 -11.80 -16.01
C SER A 93 -2.52 -11.08 -15.29
N TRP A 94 -2.40 -11.25 -13.98
CA TRP A 94 -1.39 -10.53 -13.20
C TRP A 94 -1.03 -11.32 -11.95
N GLN A 95 0.17 -11.02 -11.43
CA GLN A 95 0.66 -11.63 -10.19
C GLN A 95 1.58 -10.63 -9.48
N ILE A 96 1.31 -10.36 -8.22
CA ILE A 96 2.26 -9.61 -7.40
C ILE A 96 3.43 -10.54 -7.11
N VAL A 97 4.64 -10.10 -7.43
CA VAL A 97 5.84 -10.93 -7.25
C VAL A 97 6.69 -10.46 -6.08
N ASP A 98 6.58 -9.20 -5.67
CA ASP A 98 7.33 -8.69 -4.53
C ASP A 98 6.72 -7.39 -4.02
N ILE A 99 6.85 -7.16 -2.73
CA ILE A 99 6.50 -5.88 -2.10
C ILE A 99 7.67 -5.50 -1.20
N THR A 100 8.21 -4.31 -1.41
CA THR A 100 9.31 -3.79 -0.60
C THR A 100 8.95 -2.41 -0.08
N THR A 101 9.62 -1.99 0.99
CA THR A 101 9.44 -0.64 1.53
C THR A 101 10.21 0.35 0.68
N LEU A 102 9.50 1.32 0.11
CA LEU A 102 10.13 2.42 -0.61
C LEU A 102 10.50 3.54 0.36
N THR A 103 9.58 3.88 1.26
CA THR A 103 9.79 4.88 2.30
C THR A 103 9.23 4.34 3.62
N GLU A 104 10.08 4.27 4.63
CA GLU A 104 9.67 3.82 5.96
C GLU A 104 8.61 4.75 6.55
N PRO A 105 7.70 4.22 7.40
CA PRO A 105 6.72 5.07 8.06
C PRO A 105 7.35 6.23 8.82
N GLN A 106 6.87 7.43 8.55
CA GLN A 106 7.40 8.65 9.14
C GLN A 106 6.27 9.51 9.69
N LYS A 107 6.54 10.12 10.85
CA LYS A 107 5.63 11.09 11.41
C LYS A 107 5.70 12.37 10.59
N ILE A 108 4.59 12.77 9.97
CA ILE A 108 4.51 13.99 9.18
C ILE A 108 4.25 15.18 10.11
N GLY A 109 3.30 15.03 11.03
CA GLY A 109 2.94 16.12 11.91
C GLY A 109 1.69 15.83 12.70
N ARG A 110 1.07 16.88 13.19
CA ARG A 110 -0.09 16.79 14.04
C ARG A 110 -1.08 17.86 13.61
N GLU A 111 -2.34 17.46 13.47
CA GLU A 111 -3.40 18.41 13.11
C GLU A 111 -3.85 19.24 14.29
N ASP A 112 -4.60 20.31 14.01
CA ASP A 112 -5.22 21.15 15.05
C ASP A 112 -6.15 20.33 15.96
N SER A 113 -6.73 19.25 15.43
CA SER A 113 -7.57 18.31 16.19
C SER A 113 -6.76 17.37 17.10
N ASN A 114 -5.45 17.54 17.18
CA ASN A 114 -4.52 16.70 17.92
C ASN A 114 -4.32 15.30 17.32
N ALA A 115 -4.77 15.07 16.10
CA ALA A 115 -4.51 13.81 15.42
C ALA A 115 -3.12 13.82 14.80
N TRP A 116 -2.38 12.73 15.02
CA TRP A 116 -1.07 12.53 14.40
C TRP A 116 -1.26 12.01 12.98
N ILE A 117 -0.36 12.42 12.09
CA ILE A 117 -0.35 11.97 10.70
C ILE A 117 0.99 11.30 10.42
N MET A 118 0.94 10.11 9.83
CA MET A 118 2.12 9.41 9.36
C MET A 118 1.95 9.07 7.89
N ALA A 119 3.07 8.99 7.20
CA ALA A 119 3.10 8.62 5.79
C ALA A 119 4.20 7.62 5.53
N SER A 120 3.98 6.78 4.54
CA SER A 120 4.96 5.80 4.10
C SER A 120 4.71 5.45 2.64
N ALA A 121 5.58 4.64 2.05
CA ALA A 121 5.39 4.16 0.70
C ALA A 121 5.92 2.75 0.54
N LEU A 122 5.19 1.98 -0.25
CA LEU A 122 5.55 0.63 -0.64
C LEU A 122 5.83 0.59 -2.13
N ASN A 123 6.74 -0.27 -2.53
CA ASN A 123 7.01 -0.57 -3.93
C ASN A 123 6.42 -1.94 -4.21
N VAL A 124 5.41 -2.00 -5.07
CA VAL A 124 4.70 -3.24 -5.39
C VAL A 124 5.06 -3.63 -6.82
N LYS A 125 5.70 -4.77 -6.97
CA LYS A 125 6.11 -5.27 -8.27
C LYS A 125 5.09 -6.29 -8.77
N VAL A 126 4.51 -6.01 -9.92
CA VAL A 126 3.44 -6.82 -10.51
C VAL A 126 3.89 -7.34 -11.87
N TYR A 127 3.78 -8.65 -12.06
CA TYR A 127 3.98 -9.26 -13.37
C TYR A 127 2.64 -9.31 -14.08
N THR A 128 2.58 -8.78 -15.30
CA THR A 128 1.35 -8.78 -16.10
C THR A 128 1.52 -9.66 -17.33
N MET A 129 0.49 -10.41 -17.63
CA MET A 129 0.40 -11.27 -18.81
C MET A 129 -0.68 -10.72 -19.72
N LEU A 130 -0.36 -10.47 -20.97
CA LEU A 130 -1.31 -9.93 -21.94
C LEU A 130 -1.79 -10.99 -22.91
#